data_9d95095f7d5f9a9be4243263ffc1e791
#
_entry.id   9d95095f7d5f9a9be4243263ffc1e791
#
_cell.length_a   1.000
_cell.length_b   1.000
_cell.length_c   1.000
_cell.angle_alpha   90.00
_cell.angle_beta   90.00
_cell.angle_gamma   90.00
#
_symmetry.space_group_name_H-M   'P 1'
#
loop_
_entity.id
_entity.type
_entity.pdbx_description
1 polymer ?
#
loop_
_entity_poly.entity_id
_entity_poly.type
_entity_poly.pdbx_seq_one_letter_code
_entity_poly.pdbx_strand_id
1 'polypeptide(L)'
;MAFIFRLPDIGEGLEEAEIVEWFVAIGDEVLRDQPLVEVLTDKASSELPSPVAGTVLLLGANEGTRLQVGEVLIEIDDGSTTPRVADEPTSTQTDTAKSQPTEPPPEVAPRTARPKAAPATRRLALDLGVDLTTMIGTGPGGRITLDDIHAAAPSPTDPAELSNDRPTASDGLGQAPIGRPDLSGIRGVVARNMVQAWSEIPHIHTMDEVDASLLINFRDRIRDMDRSGAALVNVLVVAAVAASRALRRFPMVNGHVDGHPGDAMVIPEHIHLGIATATERGLGVPVVHHADTLDLFTMAERISSVVGAARSDDLSAADLSGATFTITNYGSLGGRFATPIIPPGQGAILGLGAVAERPVAIDGEVVARPTLPIVLGADHRLIDGDLAEAFRQAVADDLAEPLHLLIGR
;
A
#
# COMPACT_ATOMS: atom_id res chain seq x y z
N MET A 1 39.74 -21.70 -14.17
CA MET A 1 39.46 -20.31 -13.68
C MET A 1 37.97 -20.17 -13.53
N ALA A 2 37.52 -19.39 -12.56
CA ALA A 2 36.09 -19.27 -12.25
C ALA A 2 35.35 -18.46 -13.30
N PHE A 3 34.23 -18.99 -13.77
CA PHE A 3 33.22 -18.26 -14.54
C PHE A 3 32.37 -17.48 -13.55
N ILE A 4 32.32 -16.15 -13.70
CA ILE A 4 31.53 -15.27 -12.83
C ILE A 4 30.19 -15.00 -13.49
N PHE A 5 29.11 -15.54 -12.92
CA PHE A 5 27.75 -15.24 -13.34
C PHE A 5 27.18 -14.13 -12.44
N ARG A 6 26.74 -13.07 -13.08
CA ARG A 6 26.14 -11.92 -12.41
C ARG A 6 24.62 -11.95 -12.55
N LEU A 7 23.92 -11.35 -11.60
CA LEU A 7 22.46 -11.23 -11.68
C LEU A 7 22.09 -10.48 -12.97
N PRO A 8 21.46 -11.17 -13.96
CA PRO A 8 21.04 -10.52 -15.20
C PRO A 8 19.81 -9.62 -14.97
N ASP A 9 19.54 -8.71 -15.90
CA ASP A 9 18.26 -8.01 -15.96
C ASP A 9 17.17 -9.01 -16.40
N ILE A 10 16.29 -9.39 -15.47
CA ILE A 10 15.28 -10.46 -15.65
C ILE A 10 13.99 -9.90 -16.29
N GLY A 11 13.93 -8.60 -16.62
CA GLY A 11 12.83 -7.97 -17.37
C GLY A 11 12.49 -6.55 -16.92
N GLU A 12 12.24 -5.70 -17.91
CA GLU A 12 11.69 -4.33 -17.83
C GLU A 12 12.26 -3.41 -16.73
N GLY A 13 13.63 -3.35 -16.61
CA GLY A 13 14.29 -2.31 -15.81
C GLY A 13 14.26 -2.55 -14.31
N LEU A 14 14.31 -3.79 -13.86
CA LEU A 14 14.47 -4.14 -12.45
C LEU A 14 15.88 -3.80 -11.97
N GLU A 15 15.98 -3.15 -10.81
CA GLU A 15 17.26 -2.76 -10.22
C GLU A 15 17.79 -3.82 -9.23
N GLU A 16 16.92 -4.63 -8.62
CA GLU A 16 17.27 -5.63 -7.61
C GLU A 16 16.35 -6.86 -7.64
N ALA A 17 16.86 -8.02 -7.16
CA ALA A 17 16.08 -9.22 -6.89
C ALA A 17 16.50 -9.87 -5.57
N GLU A 18 15.58 -10.53 -4.89
CA GLU A 18 15.79 -11.24 -3.63
C GLU A 18 16.03 -12.73 -3.90
N ILE A 19 17.05 -13.31 -3.29
CA ILE A 19 17.33 -14.76 -3.38
C ILE A 19 16.34 -15.50 -2.49
N VAL A 20 15.48 -16.32 -3.10
CA VAL A 20 14.48 -17.13 -2.38
C VAL A 20 15.09 -18.44 -1.91
N GLU A 21 15.65 -19.22 -2.83
CA GLU A 21 16.19 -20.54 -2.55
C GLU A 21 17.33 -20.87 -3.51
N TRP A 22 18.41 -21.49 -2.99
CA TRP A 22 19.48 -22.06 -3.77
C TRP A 22 19.24 -23.53 -4.03
N PHE A 23 19.23 -23.96 -5.30
CA PHE A 23 19.12 -25.39 -5.68
C PHE A 23 20.45 -26.10 -5.70
N VAL A 24 21.55 -25.39 -5.43
CA VAL A 24 22.90 -25.89 -5.46
C VAL A 24 23.73 -25.41 -4.27
N ALA A 25 24.71 -26.17 -3.85
CA ALA A 25 25.64 -25.80 -2.78
C ALA A 25 27.07 -25.63 -3.31
N ILE A 26 27.92 -24.97 -2.52
CA ILE A 26 29.36 -24.85 -2.84
C ILE A 26 29.98 -26.22 -2.92
N GLY A 27 30.62 -26.52 -4.05
CA GLY A 27 31.25 -27.82 -4.35
C GLY A 27 30.40 -28.75 -5.22
N ASP A 28 29.13 -28.39 -5.52
CA ASP A 28 28.28 -29.19 -6.40
C ASP A 28 28.72 -29.05 -7.86
N GLU A 29 28.59 -30.14 -8.63
CA GLU A 29 28.72 -30.12 -10.07
C GLU A 29 27.39 -29.73 -10.71
N VAL A 30 27.40 -28.72 -11.56
CA VAL A 30 26.23 -28.20 -12.27
C VAL A 30 26.39 -28.42 -13.78
N LEU A 31 25.27 -28.71 -14.44
CA LEU A 31 25.17 -28.78 -15.88
C LEU A 31 24.71 -27.45 -16.45
N ARG A 32 25.05 -27.22 -17.72
CA ARG A 32 24.48 -26.07 -18.42
C ARG A 32 22.94 -26.14 -18.48
N ASP A 33 22.26 -25.03 -18.29
CA ASP A 33 20.80 -24.89 -18.24
C ASP A 33 20.13 -25.58 -17.03
N GLN A 34 20.91 -26.04 -16.04
CA GLN A 34 20.39 -26.54 -14.78
C GLN A 34 19.95 -25.35 -13.89
N PRO A 35 18.76 -25.39 -13.24
CA PRO A 35 18.36 -24.39 -12.27
C PRO A 35 19.39 -24.25 -11.13
N LEU A 36 19.82 -23.01 -10.84
CA LEU A 36 20.78 -22.69 -9.78
C LEU A 36 20.10 -22.07 -8.57
N VAL A 37 19.18 -21.14 -8.80
CA VAL A 37 18.60 -20.30 -7.77
C VAL A 37 17.22 -19.81 -8.21
N GLU A 38 16.31 -19.72 -7.27
CA GLU A 38 15.05 -18.99 -7.42
C GLU A 38 15.23 -17.57 -6.89
N VAL A 39 14.87 -16.57 -7.67
CA VAL A 39 14.92 -15.16 -7.31
C VAL A 39 13.54 -14.55 -7.40
N LEU A 40 13.19 -13.70 -6.44
CA LEU A 40 11.94 -12.98 -6.36
C LEU A 40 12.18 -11.52 -6.76
N THR A 41 11.42 -11.07 -7.73
CA THR A 41 11.33 -9.66 -8.14
C THR A 41 10.05 -9.04 -7.58
N ASP A 42 9.85 -7.75 -7.77
CA ASP A 42 8.62 -7.05 -7.39
C ASP A 42 7.34 -7.57 -8.09
N LYS A 43 7.48 -8.38 -9.16
CA LYS A 43 6.36 -8.84 -9.99
C LYS A 43 6.21 -10.35 -10.08
N ALA A 44 7.27 -11.12 -9.94
CA ALA A 44 7.23 -12.58 -10.08
C ALA A 44 8.48 -13.25 -9.51
N SER A 45 8.39 -14.56 -9.16
CA SER A 45 9.55 -15.40 -8.95
C SER A 45 10.04 -15.97 -10.28
N SER A 46 11.37 -16.12 -10.42
CA SER A 46 12.01 -16.66 -11.62
C SER A 46 13.19 -17.56 -11.23
N GLU A 47 13.28 -18.71 -11.89
CA GLU A 47 14.44 -19.60 -11.75
C GLU A 47 15.53 -19.18 -12.73
N LEU A 48 16.76 -19.04 -12.24
CA LEU A 48 17.93 -18.72 -13.05
C LEU A 48 18.74 -19.97 -13.34
N PRO A 49 18.88 -20.36 -14.63
CA PRO A 49 19.67 -21.52 -15.02
C PRO A 49 21.16 -21.22 -15.12
N SER A 50 22.00 -22.26 -14.99
CA SER A 50 23.44 -22.15 -15.17
C SER A 50 23.80 -21.86 -16.63
N PRO A 51 24.59 -20.82 -16.92
CA PRO A 51 25.09 -20.56 -18.27
C PRO A 51 26.21 -21.51 -18.72
N VAL A 52 26.86 -22.22 -17.80
CA VAL A 52 27.98 -23.11 -18.04
C VAL A 52 27.86 -24.40 -17.20
N ALA A 53 28.54 -25.47 -17.62
CA ALA A 53 28.74 -26.64 -16.78
C ALA A 53 30.04 -26.50 -16.00
N GLY A 54 30.07 -26.93 -14.73
CA GLY A 54 31.27 -26.84 -13.90
C GLY A 54 30.98 -27.08 -12.43
N THR A 55 31.95 -26.77 -11.56
CA THR A 55 31.79 -26.90 -10.11
C THR A 55 31.54 -25.53 -9.44
N VAL A 56 30.56 -25.43 -8.56
CA VAL A 56 30.23 -24.22 -7.82
C VAL A 56 31.36 -23.89 -6.84
N LEU A 57 31.98 -22.72 -7.00
CA LEU A 57 33.03 -22.23 -6.12
C LEU A 57 32.54 -21.31 -5.03
N LEU A 58 31.57 -20.43 -5.35
CA LEU A 58 31.06 -19.41 -4.44
C LEU A 58 29.62 -19.08 -4.77
N LEU A 59 28.80 -18.87 -3.74
CA LEU A 59 27.48 -18.26 -3.82
C LEU A 59 27.59 -16.78 -3.40
N GLY A 60 27.12 -15.85 -4.24
CA GLY A 60 27.32 -14.42 -4.05
C GLY A 60 26.56 -13.83 -2.86
N ALA A 61 25.46 -14.46 -2.45
CA ALA A 61 24.68 -14.04 -1.28
C ALA A 61 23.90 -15.22 -0.66
N ASN A 62 23.47 -15.05 0.57
CA ASN A 62 22.61 -16.01 1.27
C ASN A 62 21.13 -15.84 0.86
N GLU A 63 20.33 -16.87 1.10
CA GLU A 63 18.87 -16.80 0.98
C GLU A 63 18.29 -15.65 1.81
N GLY A 64 17.26 -14.98 1.30
CA GLY A 64 16.67 -13.78 1.89
C GLY A 64 17.46 -12.49 1.67
N THR A 65 18.58 -12.53 0.91
CA THR A 65 19.38 -11.33 0.61
C THR A 65 18.99 -10.76 -0.74
N ARG A 66 18.93 -9.42 -0.84
CA ARG A 66 18.72 -8.71 -2.10
C ARG A 66 20.04 -8.41 -2.77
N LEU A 67 20.11 -8.72 -4.06
CA LEU A 67 21.22 -8.44 -4.94
C LEU A 67 20.79 -7.42 -6.01
N GLN A 68 21.70 -6.50 -6.35
CA GLN A 68 21.48 -5.58 -7.48
C GLN A 68 21.84 -6.25 -8.80
N VAL A 69 21.15 -5.85 -9.87
CA VAL A 69 21.48 -6.28 -11.24
C VAL A 69 22.93 -5.93 -11.54
N GLY A 70 23.71 -6.93 -12.00
CA GLY A 70 25.14 -6.80 -12.23
C GLY A 70 26.05 -7.22 -11.07
N GLU A 71 25.53 -7.47 -9.87
CA GLU A 71 26.29 -8.07 -8.77
C GLU A 71 26.59 -9.54 -9.01
N VAL A 72 27.63 -10.06 -8.34
CA VAL A 72 28.05 -11.46 -8.50
C VAL A 72 27.01 -12.37 -7.84
N LEU A 73 26.36 -13.21 -8.65
CA LEU A 73 25.38 -14.19 -8.22
C LEU A 73 26.04 -15.50 -7.80
N ILE A 74 26.91 -16.04 -8.66
CA ILE A 74 27.60 -17.32 -8.43
C ILE A 74 28.91 -17.39 -9.21
N GLU A 75 29.92 -18.10 -8.67
CA GLU A 75 31.15 -18.42 -9.37
C GLU A 75 31.24 -19.95 -9.62
N ILE A 76 31.51 -20.31 -10.87
CA ILE A 76 31.56 -21.73 -11.32
C ILE A 76 32.92 -22.00 -11.98
N ASP A 77 33.62 -23.04 -11.59
CA ASP A 77 34.83 -23.50 -12.28
C ASP A 77 34.44 -24.34 -13.49
N ASP A 78 34.50 -23.74 -14.67
CA ASP A 78 34.19 -24.39 -15.95
C ASP A 78 35.41 -25.08 -16.59
N GLY A 79 36.58 -25.12 -15.89
CA GLY A 79 37.84 -25.72 -16.38
C GLY A 79 38.49 -24.92 -17.52
N SER A 80 38.01 -23.75 -17.88
CA SER A 80 38.58 -22.92 -18.97
C SER A 80 39.73 -22.02 -18.48
N THR A 81 40.69 -21.74 -19.37
CA THR A 81 41.91 -20.96 -19.02
C THR A 81 41.80 -19.46 -19.25
N THR A 82 40.63 -18.94 -19.64
CA THR A 82 40.41 -17.49 -19.90
C THR A 82 39.16 -17.00 -19.19
N PRO A 83 39.21 -15.84 -18.51
CA PRO A 83 38.03 -15.28 -17.88
C PRO A 83 37.01 -14.83 -18.94
N ARG A 84 35.80 -15.34 -18.91
CA ARG A 84 34.69 -14.99 -19.77
C ARG A 84 33.59 -14.44 -18.92
N VAL A 85 33.28 -13.15 -19.11
CA VAL A 85 32.09 -12.51 -18.57
C VAL A 85 31.02 -12.62 -19.64
N ALA A 86 29.89 -13.25 -19.31
CA ALA A 86 28.75 -13.31 -20.22
C ALA A 86 27.81 -12.15 -19.95
N ASP A 87 27.76 -11.21 -20.88
CA ASP A 87 26.64 -10.29 -21.07
C ASP A 87 25.73 -10.85 -22.19
N GLU A 88 24.44 -10.94 -21.87
CA GLU A 88 23.26 -11.18 -22.72
C GLU A 88 23.02 -12.56 -23.36
N PRO A 89 21.75 -13.05 -23.30
CA PRO A 89 21.26 -14.15 -24.13
C PRO A 89 20.82 -13.62 -25.51
N THR A 90 21.55 -14.01 -26.56
CA THR A 90 21.19 -13.78 -27.95
C THR A 90 20.00 -14.66 -28.36
N SER A 91 18.88 -14.06 -28.65
CA SER A 91 17.79 -14.74 -29.35
C SER A 91 18.10 -14.85 -30.84
N THR A 92 18.32 -16.06 -31.29
CA THR A 92 18.47 -16.44 -32.71
C THR A 92 17.10 -16.48 -33.37
N GLN A 93 16.89 -15.71 -34.43
CA GLN A 93 15.98 -16.07 -35.52
C GLN A 93 16.66 -15.87 -36.88
N THR A 94 16.89 -16.95 -37.55
CA THR A 94 17.09 -17.17 -39.01
C THR A 94 15.78 -16.83 -39.72
N ASP A 95 15.69 -16.28 -40.90
CA ASP A 95 16.23 -16.57 -42.18
C ASP A 95 15.76 -15.58 -43.29
N THR A 96 16.66 -15.38 -44.21
CA THR A 96 16.53 -15.25 -45.70
C THR A 96 15.51 -14.31 -46.37
N ALA A 97 15.97 -13.37 -47.16
CA ALA A 97 16.13 -13.38 -48.62
C ALA A 97 16.19 -11.99 -49.27
N LYS A 98 17.29 -11.79 -49.96
CA LYS A 98 17.53 -11.05 -51.22
C LYS A 98 16.39 -10.26 -51.87
N SER A 99 16.67 -9.02 -52.20
CA SER A 99 16.83 -8.57 -53.61
C SER A 99 17.13 -7.06 -53.70
N GLN A 100 18.05 -6.73 -54.60
CA GLN A 100 18.55 -5.44 -55.07
C GLN A 100 17.59 -4.78 -56.10
N PRO A 101 18.00 -3.67 -56.76
CA PRO A 101 17.82 -2.27 -56.39
C PRO A 101 17.02 -1.50 -57.44
N THR A 102 16.60 -0.28 -57.16
CA THR A 102 16.27 0.69 -58.20
C THR A 102 16.49 2.15 -57.73
N GLU A 103 17.11 2.90 -58.58
CA GLU A 103 17.61 4.26 -58.52
C GLU A 103 16.50 5.35 -58.65
N PRO A 104 16.83 6.64 -58.40
CA PRO A 104 15.92 7.68 -57.92
C PRO A 104 15.34 8.61 -58.98
N PRO A 105 14.46 9.53 -58.67
CA PRO A 105 14.64 10.96 -58.77
C PRO A 105 13.74 11.81 -57.87
N PRO A 106 13.70 13.14 -57.91
CA PRO A 106 14.73 14.16 -57.86
C PRO A 106 14.57 15.18 -56.69
N GLU A 107 15.59 15.95 -56.52
CA GLU A 107 15.84 17.18 -55.82
C GLU A 107 14.63 18.13 -55.57
N VAL A 108 14.39 18.49 -54.28
CA VAL A 108 13.68 19.71 -53.87
C VAL A 108 14.45 20.35 -52.70
N ALA A 109 14.66 21.65 -52.85
CA ALA A 109 15.44 22.64 -52.13
C ALA A 109 15.42 22.67 -50.56
N PRO A 110 16.25 23.49 -49.86
CA PRO A 110 16.87 23.18 -48.58
C PRO A 110 15.91 23.33 -47.40
N ARG A 111 15.67 22.23 -46.75
CA ARG A 111 15.12 22.24 -45.39
C ARG A 111 16.27 22.31 -44.40
N THR A 112 16.20 23.22 -43.43
CA THR A 112 17.06 23.34 -42.26
C THR A 112 17.51 21.96 -41.77
N ALA A 113 18.82 21.74 -41.77
CA ALA A 113 19.42 20.44 -41.47
C ALA A 113 19.01 19.96 -40.07
N ARG A 114 18.30 18.86 -40.01
CA ARG A 114 18.00 18.22 -38.72
C ARG A 114 19.32 17.82 -38.05
N PRO A 115 19.48 18.08 -36.74
CA PRO A 115 20.68 17.71 -35.98
C PRO A 115 21.01 16.24 -36.16
N LYS A 116 22.27 15.93 -36.51
CA LYS A 116 22.75 14.55 -36.66
C LYS A 116 22.98 13.93 -35.28
N ALA A 117 22.07 13.13 -34.79
CA ALA A 117 22.18 12.42 -33.50
C ALA A 117 21.67 10.98 -33.68
N ALA A 118 22.26 10.04 -32.93
CA ALA A 118 21.81 8.65 -32.89
C ALA A 118 20.43 8.56 -32.15
N PRO A 119 19.63 7.50 -32.38
CA PRO A 119 18.34 7.34 -31.72
C PRO A 119 18.43 7.40 -30.19
N ALA A 120 19.44 6.74 -29.61
CA ALA A 120 19.71 6.78 -28.15
C ALA A 120 20.01 8.21 -27.65
N THR A 121 20.86 8.98 -28.39
CA THR A 121 21.20 10.36 -28.05
C THR A 121 19.96 11.27 -28.10
N ARG A 122 19.04 11.04 -29.05
CA ARG A 122 17.78 11.80 -29.13
C ARG A 122 16.85 11.51 -27.94
N ARG A 123 16.80 10.26 -27.50
CA ARG A 123 15.98 9.84 -26.35
C ARG A 123 16.52 10.48 -25.09
N LEU A 124 17.83 10.38 -24.84
CA LEU A 124 18.49 11.00 -23.69
C LEU A 124 18.31 12.52 -23.66
N ALA A 125 18.39 13.20 -24.82
CA ALA A 125 18.15 14.64 -24.90
C ALA A 125 16.71 15.02 -24.51
N LEU A 126 15.73 14.18 -24.91
CA LEU A 126 14.33 14.37 -24.54
C LEU A 126 14.12 14.17 -23.03
N ASP A 127 14.72 13.13 -22.45
CA ASP A 127 14.62 12.79 -21.03
C ASP A 127 15.25 13.86 -20.14
N LEU A 128 16.36 14.48 -20.61
CA LEU A 128 17.08 15.54 -19.88
C LEU A 128 16.62 16.97 -20.27
N GLY A 129 15.62 17.11 -21.16
CA GLY A 129 15.09 18.42 -21.58
C GLY A 129 16.06 19.25 -22.42
N VAL A 130 17.04 18.63 -23.09
CA VAL A 130 18.07 19.29 -23.89
C VAL A 130 17.62 19.46 -25.35
N ASP A 131 17.61 20.69 -25.85
CA ASP A 131 17.24 20.98 -27.24
C ASP A 131 18.41 20.74 -28.18
N LEU A 132 18.34 19.68 -29.01
CA LEU A 132 19.35 19.29 -30.00
C LEU A 132 19.56 20.31 -31.09
N THR A 133 18.64 21.25 -31.33
CA THR A 133 18.75 22.24 -32.40
C THR A 133 19.72 23.37 -32.06
N THR A 134 20.00 23.54 -30.77
CA THR A 134 20.92 24.59 -30.25
C THR A 134 22.34 24.07 -30.05
N MET A 135 22.57 22.75 -30.23
CA MET A 135 23.84 22.08 -29.91
C MET A 135 24.74 21.90 -31.13
N ILE A 136 26.03 22.01 -30.91
CA ILE A 136 27.08 21.64 -31.86
C ILE A 136 27.68 20.31 -31.45
N GLY A 137 27.47 19.24 -32.25
CA GLY A 137 28.00 17.92 -31.94
C GLY A 137 29.50 17.82 -32.12
N THR A 138 30.19 17.18 -31.14
CA THR A 138 31.64 16.95 -31.16
C THR A 138 32.05 15.67 -31.88
N GLY A 139 31.11 14.80 -32.21
CA GLY A 139 31.37 13.52 -32.90
C GLY A 139 31.71 13.65 -34.38
N PRO A 140 32.16 12.55 -35.02
CA PRO A 140 32.55 12.51 -36.42
C PRO A 140 31.49 13.06 -37.36
N GLY A 141 31.84 14.05 -38.19
CA GLY A 141 30.93 14.71 -39.12
C GLY A 141 29.88 15.62 -38.48
N GLY A 142 30.16 16.16 -37.26
CA GLY A 142 29.27 17.06 -36.54
C GLY A 142 28.09 16.35 -35.90
N ARG A 143 28.23 15.07 -35.56
CA ARG A 143 27.18 14.28 -34.86
C ARG A 143 27.19 14.59 -33.40
N ILE A 144 26.01 14.82 -32.80
CA ILE A 144 25.83 15.00 -31.37
C ILE A 144 25.99 13.63 -30.70
N THR A 145 26.89 13.57 -29.72
CA THR A 145 27.20 12.37 -28.89
C THR A 145 26.42 12.36 -27.57
N LEU A 146 26.49 11.27 -26.84
CA LEU A 146 25.91 11.21 -25.48
C LEU A 146 26.62 12.16 -24.52
N ASP A 147 27.97 12.29 -24.67
CA ASP A 147 28.77 13.19 -23.84
C ASP A 147 28.41 14.67 -24.05
N ASP A 148 28.03 15.05 -25.29
CA ASP A 148 27.55 16.40 -25.57
C ASP A 148 26.24 16.68 -24.84
N ILE A 149 25.35 15.69 -24.74
CA ILE A 149 24.08 15.80 -23.99
C ILE A 149 24.34 15.94 -22.50
N HIS A 150 25.22 15.09 -21.92
CA HIS A 150 25.58 15.18 -20.52
C HIS A 150 26.28 16.48 -20.15
N ALA A 151 27.10 17.03 -21.06
CA ALA A 151 27.76 18.33 -20.85
C ALA A 151 26.77 19.50 -20.91
N ALA A 152 25.69 19.37 -21.68
CA ALA A 152 24.65 20.39 -21.84
C ALA A 152 23.45 20.20 -20.87
N ALA A 153 23.34 19.03 -20.25
CA ALA A 153 22.34 18.80 -19.21
C ALA A 153 22.66 19.66 -17.99
N PRO A 154 21.66 20.29 -17.35
CA PRO A 154 21.88 20.97 -16.10
C PRO A 154 22.45 19.96 -15.10
N SER A 155 23.62 20.25 -14.52
CA SER A 155 24.21 19.40 -13.46
C SER A 155 23.18 19.12 -12.38
N PRO A 156 23.10 17.88 -11.86
CA PRO A 156 22.24 17.61 -10.72
C PRO A 156 22.71 18.50 -9.58
N THR A 157 21.92 19.49 -9.26
CA THR A 157 22.14 20.36 -8.10
C THR A 157 22.01 19.48 -6.87
N ASP A 158 23.03 19.49 -6.02
CA ASP A 158 23.08 18.79 -4.73
C ASP A 158 21.75 19.04 -3.98
N PRO A 159 21.08 18.01 -3.42
CA PRO A 159 19.83 18.19 -2.67
C PRO A 159 19.90 19.23 -1.54
N ALA A 160 21.11 19.56 -1.08
CA ALA A 160 21.35 20.59 -0.08
C ALA A 160 21.17 22.03 -0.60
N GLU A 161 21.29 22.28 -1.91
CA GLU A 161 21.12 23.63 -2.49
C GLU A 161 19.71 23.89 -3.04
N LEU A 162 18.83 22.86 -3.19
CA LEU A 162 17.44 23.00 -3.59
C LEU A 162 16.53 23.56 -2.49
N SER A 163 17.05 23.84 -1.29
CA SER A 163 16.24 24.28 -0.17
C SER A 163 15.92 25.78 -0.13
N ASN A 164 16.60 26.63 -0.92
CA ASN A 164 16.53 28.07 -0.71
C ASN A 164 15.86 28.91 -1.82
N ASP A 165 15.56 28.34 -2.99
CA ASP A 165 14.98 29.11 -4.13
C ASP A 165 13.67 28.53 -4.68
N ARG A 166 12.92 27.80 -3.86
CA ARG A 166 11.53 27.54 -4.19
C ARG A 166 10.77 28.81 -3.82
N PRO A 167 10.07 29.49 -4.74
CA PRO A 167 9.14 30.53 -4.33
C PRO A 167 8.14 29.87 -3.40
N THR A 168 8.29 30.11 -2.11
CA THR A 168 7.29 29.72 -1.14
C THR A 168 6.03 30.46 -1.55
N ALA A 169 4.91 29.77 -1.66
CA ALA A 169 3.60 30.37 -1.95
C ALA A 169 3.18 31.45 -0.93
N SER A 170 4.12 31.86 -0.07
CA SER A 170 3.98 32.89 0.95
C SER A 170 4.35 34.30 0.46
N ASP A 171 5.02 34.48 -0.68
CA ASP A 171 5.44 35.82 -1.14
C ASP A 171 4.28 36.69 -1.65
N GLY A 172 3.05 36.17 -1.67
CA GLY A 172 1.85 36.91 -2.09
C GLY A 172 0.92 37.36 -0.98
N LEU A 173 1.03 36.86 0.25
CA LEU A 173 0.01 37.12 1.29
C LEU A 173 0.53 37.80 2.57
N GLY A 174 1.80 38.12 2.70
CA GLY A 174 2.33 38.97 3.77
C GLY A 174 1.97 38.59 5.22
N GLN A 175 1.50 37.36 5.48
CA GLN A 175 1.17 36.90 6.82
C GLN A 175 2.23 35.93 7.31
N ALA A 176 2.84 36.26 8.43
CA ALA A 176 3.67 35.29 9.16
C ALA A 176 2.85 34.01 9.45
N PRO A 177 3.46 32.83 9.42
CA PRO A 177 2.75 31.59 9.76
C PRO A 177 2.12 31.75 11.14
N ILE A 178 0.83 31.43 11.25
CA ILE A 178 -0.01 31.58 12.46
C ILE A 178 0.58 30.78 13.66
N GLY A 179 1.54 29.91 13.43
CA GLY A 179 2.30 29.14 14.41
C GLY A 179 2.95 27.91 13.77
N ARG A 180 3.89 27.32 14.45
CA ARG A 180 4.40 25.98 14.17
C ARG A 180 3.94 25.09 15.32
N PRO A 181 2.77 24.42 15.23
CA PRO A 181 2.37 23.51 16.29
C PRO A 181 3.42 22.40 16.42
N ASP A 182 3.91 22.23 17.65
CA ASP A 182 4.84 21.17 17.95
C ASP A 182 4.15 19.80 17.86
N LEU A 183 4.78 18.85 17.17
CA LEU A 183 4.36 17.45 17.14
C LEU A 183 4.94 16.68 18.33
N SER A 184 4.95 17.28 19.52
CA SER A 184 5.35 16.65 20.80
C SER A 184 4.13 16.03 21.51
N GLY A 185 4.42 15.26 22.56
CA GLY A 185 3.38 14.62 23.37
C GLY A 185 2.48 13.68 22.56
N ILE A 186 1.16 13.72 22.85
CA ILE A 186 0.15 12.84 22.24
C ILE A 186 0.12 13.00 20.72
N ARG A 187 0.21 14.23 20.20
CA ARG A 187 0.23 14.46 18.74
C ARG A 187 1.46 13.83 18.07
N GLY A 188 2.61 13.83 18.74
CA GLY A 188 3.81 13.18 18.25
C GLY A 188 3.66 11.65 18.20
N VAL A 189 3.01 11.05 19.20
CA VAL A 189 2.69 9.61 19.21
C VAL A 189 1.74 9.27 18.06
N VAL A 190 0.64 10.02 17.92
CA VAL A 190 -0.32 9.81 16.84
C VAL A 190 0.35 9.94 15.47
N ALA A 191 1.20 10.96 15.26
CA ALA A 191 1.90 11.16 14.00
C ALA A 191 2.80 9.95 13.66
N ARG A 192 3.59 9.46 14.61
CA ARG A 192 4.42 8.24 14.41
C ARG A 192 3.58 7.02 14.09
N ASN A 193 2.52 6.76 14.86
CA ASN A 193 1.64 5.61 14.65
C ASN A 193 0.97 5.66 13.26
N MET A 194 0.55 6.85 12.80
CA MET A 194 -0.06 7.00 11.48
C MET A 194 0.94 6.79 10.34
N VAL A 195 2.17 7.29 10.49
CA VAL A 195 3.25 7.06 9.51
C VAL A 195 3.60 5.58 9.47
N GLN A 196 3.77 4.94 10.63
CA GLN A 196 4.04 3.51 10.73
C GLN A 196 2.94 2.69 10.06
N ALA A 197 1.68 2.90 10.44
CA ALA A 197 0.54 2.17 9.88
C ALA A 197 0.45 2.35 8.36
N TRP A 198 0.67 3.57 7.85
CA TRP A 198 0.61 3.85 6.41
C TRP A 198 1.75 3.20 5.63
N SER A 199 2.92 3.05 6.23
CA SER A 199 4.09 2.45 5.60
C SER A 199 4.09 0.91 5.62
N GLU A 200 3.50 0.32 6.69
CA GLU A 200 3.58 -1.13 6.93
C GLU A 200 2.33 -1.88 6.45
N ILE A 201 1.16 -1.21 6.41
CA ILE A 201 -0.12 -1.85 6.10
C ILE A 201 -0.58 -1.46 4.69
N PRO A 202 -0.66 -2.39 3.74
CA PRO A 202 -1.29 -2.16 2.45
C PRO A 202 -2.81 -2.10 2.62
N HIS A 203 -3.34 -0.88 2.82
CA HIS A 203 -4.76 -0.66 3.07
C HIS A 203 -5.61 -0.88 1.82
N ILE A 204 -6.65 -1.70 1.93
CA ILE A 204 -7.79 -1.70 1.00
C ILE A 204 -9.03 -1.18 1.71
N HIS A 205 -9.97 -0.62 0.95
CA HIS A 205 -11.23 -0.12 1.51
C HIS A 205 -12.41 -0.63 0.69
N THR A 206 -13.41 -1.21 1.38
CA THR A 206 -14.73 -1.51 0.81
C THR A 206 -15.75 -0.55 1.41
N MET A 207 -16.63 0.00 0.57
CA MET A 207 -17.55 1.05 0.95
C MET A 207 -18.96 0.74 0.47
N ASP A 208 -19.97 1.09 1.28
CA ASP A 208 -21.37 0.94 0.91
C ASP A 208 -22.28 1.89 1.70
N GLU A 209 -23.53 1.97 1.33
CA GLU A 209 -24.59 2.68 2.04
C GLU A 209 -25.72 1.74 2.44
N VAL A 210 -25.98 1.67 3.72
CA VAL A 210 -27.04 0.85 4.31
C VAL A 210 -28.32 1.66 4.44
N ASP A 211 -29.48 1.11 4.05
CA ASP A 211 -30.79 1.71 4.41
C ASP A 211 -30.94 1.67 5.93
N ALA A 212 -30.91 2.84 6.55
CA ALA A 212 -30.97 3.02 8.00
C ALA A 212 -32.39 3.19 8.54
N SER A 213 -33.43 2.99 7.73
CA SER A 213 -34.83 3.21 8.14
C SER A 213 -35.21 2.36 9.34
N LEU A 214 -34.92 1.07 9.29
CA LEU A 214 -35.19 0.15 10.40
C LEU A 214 -34.27 0.38 11.59
N LEU A 215 -33.00 0.75 11.33
CA LEU A 215 -32.03 1.09 12.37
C LEU A 215 -32.50 2.28 13.22
N ILE A 216 -32.98 3.35 12.59
CA ILE A 216 -33.49 4.53 13.29
C ILE A 216 -34.71 4.17 14.12
N ASN A 217 -35.67 3.48 13.52
CA ASN A 217 -36.88 3.01 14.22
C ASN A 217 -36.53 2.08 15.39
N PHE A 218 -35.60 1.17 15.22
CA PHE A 218 -35.14 0.28 16.25
C PHE A 218 -34.51 1.07 17.42
N ARG A 219 -33.54 1.96 17.11
CA ARG A 219 -32.90 2.82 18.10
C ARG A 219 -33.93 3.60 18.94
N ASP A 220 -34.92 4.23 18.28
CA ASP A 220 -35.90 5.07 18.96
C ASP A 220 -36.79 4.23 19.87
N ARG A 221 -37.25 3.06 19.40
CA ARG A 221 -38.02 2.12 20.27
C ARG A 221 -37.22 1.58 21.45
N ILE A 222 -35.94 1.27 21.27
CA ILE A 222 -35.06 0.81 22.36
C ILE A 222 -34.88 1.92 23.39
N ARG A 223 -34.68 3.18 22.96
CA ARG A 223 -34.48 4.31 23.88
C ARG A 223 -35.69 4.65 24.73
N ASP A 224 -36.88 4.30 24.26
CA ASP A 224 -38.14 4.48 25.01
C ASP A 224 -38.38 3.36 26.03
N MET A 225 -37.56 2.31 26.07
CA MET A 225 -37.69 1.22 27.04
C MET A 225 -37.23 1.65 28.43
N ASP A 226 -37.96 1.24 29.44
CA ASP A 226 -37.58 1.41 30.87
C ASP A 226 -36.55 0.33 31.26
N ARG A 227 -35.33 0.47 30.71
CA ARG A 227 -34.21 -0.43 30.94
C ARG A 227 -32.90 0.34 31.04
N SER A 228 -32.01 -0.06 31.98
CA SER A 228 -30.66 0.49 32.11
C SER A 228 -29.91 0.37 30.75
N GLY A 229 -29.20 1.41 30.37
CA GLY A 229 -28.46 1.48 29.12
C GLY A 229 -29.31 1.82 27.88
N ALA A 230 -30.66 1.68 27.93
CA ALA A 230 -31.52 1.90 26.77
C ALA A 230 -31.37 3.31 26.17
N ALA A 231 -31.39 4.34 27.00
CA ALA A 231 -31.25 5.75 26.57
C ALA A 231 -29.89 6.06 25.92
N LEU A 232 -28.87 5.21 26.16
CA LEU A 232 -27.53 5.36 25.59
C LEU A 232 -27.37 4.72 24.20
N VAL A 233 -28.35 3.90 23.77
CA VAL A 233 -28.30 3.22 22.48
C VAL A 233 -28.36 4.25 21.36
N ASN A 234 -27.34 4.22 20.52
CA ASN A 234 -27.21 5.05 19.31
C ASN A 234 -26.65 4.20 18.15
N VAL A 235 -26.49 4.80 16.97
CA VAL A 235 -25.99 4.10 15.78
C VAL A 235 -24.63 3.44 16.02
N LEU A 236 -23.70 4.11 16.74
CA LEU A 236 -22.39 3.56 17.06
C LEU A 236 -22.51 2.28 17.92
N VAL A 237 -23.39 2.28 18.92
CA VAL A 237 -23.62 1.12 19.79
C VAL A 237 -24.16 -0.07 18.99
N VAL A 238 -25.15 0.17 18.13
CA VAL A 238 -25.72 -0.91 17.27
C VAL A 238 -24.64 -1.44 16.33
N ALA A 239 -23.84 -0.54 15.72
CA ALA A 239 -22.73 -0.93 14.85
C ALA A 239 -21.62 -1.71 15.62
N ALA A 240 -21.35 -1.37 16.88
CA ALA A 240 -20.38 -2.09 17.71
C ALA A 240 -20.84 -3.52 17.99
N VAL A 241 -22.15 -3.73 18.27
CA VAL A 241 -22.70 -5.07 18.46
C VAL A 241 -22.70 -5.86 17.14
N ALA A 242 -23.09 -5.23 16.01
CA ALA A 242 -23.05 -5.83 14.68
C ALA A 242 -21.61 -6.24 14.29
N ALA A 243 -20.65 -5.34 14.48
CA ALA A 243 -19.23 -5.62 14.23
C ALA A 243 -18.71 -6.77 15.10
N SER A 244 -19.01 -6.78 16.42
CA SER A 244 -18.60 -7.87 17.32
C SER A 244 -19.18 -9.22 16.87
N ARG A 245 -20.42 -9.25 16.43
CA ARG A 245 -21.06 -10.45 15.88
C ARG A 245 -20.39 -10.91 14.58
N ALA A 246 -20.12 -9.97 13.67
CA ALA A 246 -19.45 -10.26 12.42
C ALA A 246 -18.01 -10.74 12.65
N LEU A 247 -17.24 -10.14 13.58
CA LEU A 247 -15.87 -10.57 13.93
C LEU A 247 -15.82 -12.00 14.47
N ARG A 248 -16.83 -12.44 15.23
CA ARG A 248 -16.94 -13.84 15.64
C ARG A 248 -17.16 -14.80 14.46
N ARG A 249 -17.87 -14.37 13.44
CA ARG A 249 -18.12 -15.14 12.22
C ARG A 249 -16.93 -15.12 11.27
N PHE A 250 -16.16 -14.04 11.26
CA PHE A 250 -15.00 -13.82 10.41
C PHE A 250 -13.76 -13.50 11.26
N PRO A 251 -13.22 -14.47 12.02
CA PRO A 251 -12.16 -14.22 13.00
C PRO A 251 -10.87 -13.69 12.40
N MET A 252 -10.59 -13.94 11.12
CA MET A 252 -9.44 -13.39 10.42
C MET A 252 -9.45 -11.86 10.37
N VAL A 253 -10.63 -11.24 10.33
CA VAL A 253 -10.77 -9.76 10.33
C VAL A 253 -10.39 -9.15 11.68
N ASN A 254 -10.43 -9.95 12.76
CA ASN A 254 -9.93 -9.57 14.10
C ASN A 254 -8.43 -9.84 14.27
N GLY A 255 -7.78 -10.43 13.26
CA GLY A 255 -6.36 -10.78 13.29
C GLY A 255 -5.45 -9.59 12.96
N HIS A 256 -4.17 -9.77 13.22
CA HIS A 256 -3.11 -8.84 12.83
C HIS A 256 -1.83 -9.60 12.48
N VAL A 257 -0.91 -8.96 11.77
CA VAL A 257 0.44 -9.47 11.56
C VAL A 257 1.28 -9.11 12.77
N ASP A 258 1.97 -10.10 13.35
CA ASP A 258 2.92 -9.88 14.45
C ASP A 258 4.34 -9.85 13.85
N GLY A 259 4.98 -8.67 13.86
CA GLY A 259 6.33 -8.48 13.34
C GLY A 259 6.42 -8.06 11.88
N HIS A 260 7.43 -8.60 11.14
CA HIS A 260 7.76 -8.21 9.77
C HIS A 260 7.01 -9.03 8.71
N PRO A 261 7.02 -8.59 7.42
CA PRO A 261 6.46 -9.36 6.32
C PRO A 261 7.02 -10.79 6.28
N GLY A 262 6.12 -11.79 6.31
CA GLY A 262 6.47 -13.20 6.41
C GLY A 262 6.28 -13.80 7.79
N ASP A 263 5.97 -13.00 8.82
CA ASP A 263 5.68 -13.46 10.17
C ASP A 263 4.25 -13.97 10.33
N ALA A 264 3.98 -14.61 11.48
CA ALA A 264 2.71 -15.26 11.71
C ALA A 264 1.54 -14.27 11.87
N MET A 265 0.39 -14.64 11.34
CA MET A 265 -0.88 -14.02 11.67
C MET A 265 -1.31 -14.45 13.08
N VAL A 266 -1.67 -13.48 13.91
CA VAL A 266 -2.26 -13.72 15.24
C VAL A 266 -3.74 -13.39 15.19
N ILE A 267 -4.58 -14.34 15.61
CA ILE A 267 -6.02 -14.13 15.79
C ILE A 267 -6.32 -14.12 17.29
N PRO A 268 -6.67 -12.96 17.88
CA PRO A 268 -7.01 -12.87 19.28
C PRO A 268 -8.24 -13.72 19.64
N GLU A 269 -8.23 -14.36 20.82
CA GLU A 269 -9.34 -15.15 21.33
C GLU A 269 -10.60 -14.30 21.59
N HIS A 270 -10.40 -13.07 22.07
CA HIS A 270 -11.46 -12.13 22.37
C HIS A 270 -11.45 -10.93 21.44
N ILE A 271 -12.60 -10.26 21.36
CA ILE A 271 -12.77 -9.03 20.63
C ILE A 271 -12.71 -7.85 21.60
N HIS A 272 -11.74 -6.96 21.36
CA HIS A 272 -11.58 -5.71 22.08
C HIS A 272 -11.78 -4.55 21.12
N LEU A 273 -12.88 -3.79 21.28
CA LEU A 273 -13.24 -2.72 20.37
C LEU A 273 -12.62 -1.39 20.79
N GLY A 274 -11.74 -0.86 19.95
CA GLY A 274 -11.31 0.53 20.01
C GLY A 274 -12.41 1.46 19.47
N ILE A 275 -12.74 2.51 20.21
CA ILE A 275 -13.74 3.52 19.81
C ILE A 275 -13.05 4.84 19.59
N ALA A 276 -12.82 5.20 18.30
CA ALA A 276 -12.17 6.45 17.97
C ALA A 276 -12.98 7.65 18.49
N THR A 277 -12.39 8.42 19.38
CA THR A 277 -13.05 9.51 20.11
C THR A 277 -12.23 10.80 20.00
N ALA A 278 -12.87 11.87 19.53
CA ALA A 278 -12.29 13.20 19.53
C ALA A 278 -12.28 13.77 20.95
N THR A 279 -11.11 14.24 21.40
CA THR A 279 -10.89 14.90 22.69
C THR A 279 -10.21 16.26 22.49
N GLU A 280 -10.14 17.08 23.52
CA GLU A 280 -9.44 18.38 23.45
C GLU A 280 -7.93 18.21 23.18
N ARG A 281 -7.33 17.08 23.57
CA ARG A 281 -5.92 16.75 23.34
C ARG A 281 -5.64 16.10 21.99
N GLY A 282 -6.69 15.75 21.22
CA GLY A 282 -6.58 15.05 19.95
C GLY A 282 -7.46 13.81 19.88
N LEU A 283 -7.14 12.90 18.95
CA LEU A 283 -7.88 11.65 18.78
C LEU A 283 -7.37 10.59 19.76
N GLY A 284 -8.25 10.11 20.65
CA GLY A 284 -8.02 8.95 21.51
C GLY A 284 -8.82 7.75 21.02
N VAL A 285 -8.33 6.54 21.33
CA VAL A 285 -9.03 5.29 21.01
C VAL A 285 -9.21 4.44 22.27
N PRO A 286 -10.15 4.82 23.17
CA PRO A 286 -10.47 4.00 24.34
C PRO A 286 -11.05 2.64 23.92
N VAL A 287 -10.85 1.62 24.77
CA VAL A 287 -11.11 0.22 24.44
C VAL A 287 -12.26 -0.34 25.27
N VAL A 288 -13.22 -0.94 24.59
CA VAL A 288 -14.24 -1.79 25.22
C VAL A 288 -13.75 -3.23 25.17
N HIS A 289 -13.24 -3.71 26.30
CA HIS A 289 -12.72 -5.07 26.41
C HIS A 289 -13.85 -6.11 26.41
N HIS A 290 -13.56 -7.30 25.85
CA HIS A 290 -14.46 -8.45 25.75
C HIS A 290 -15.82 -8.09 25.13
N ALA A 291 -15.81 -7.29 24.08
CA ALA A 291 -17.00 -6.82 23.39
C ALA A 291 -17.88 -7.97 22.85
N ASP A 292 -17.26 -9.10 22.53
CA ASP A 292 -17.94 -10.34 22.10
C ASP A 292 -18.86 -10.97 23.15
N THR A 293 -18.71 -10.59 24.42
CA THR A 293 -19.52 -11.11 25.52
C THR A 293 -20.68 -10.19 25.94
N LEU A 294 -20.68 -8.94 25.44
CA LEU A 294 -21.63 -7.90 25.85
C LEU A 294 -22.95 -7.98 25.08
N ASP A 295 -24.06 -7.75 25.75
CA ASP A 295 -25.34 -7.46 25.10
C ASP A 295 -25.44 -5.99 24.68
N LEU A 296 -26.49 -5.64 23.92
CA LEU A 296 -26.71 -4.28 23.40
C LEU A 296 -26.67 -3.20 24.49
N PHE A 297 -27.28 -3.46 25.65
CA PHE A 297 -27.41 -2.47 26.71
C PHE A 297 -26.09 -2.31 27.49
N THR A 298 -25.45 -3.41 27.81
CA THR A 298 -24.13 -3.41 28.45
C THR A 298 -23.08 -2.78 27.51
N MET A 299 -23.15 -3.05 26.20
CA MET A 299 -22.31 -2.39 25.21
C MET A 299 -22.54 -0.86 25.21
N ALA A 300 -23.79 -0.42 25.28
CA ALA A 300 -24.13 1.00 25.36
C ALA A 300 -23.54 1.68 26.59
N GLU A 301 -23.66 1.05 27.77
CA GLU A 301 -23.09 1.54 29.02
C GLU A 301 -21.56 1.60 28.96
N ARG A 302 -20.89 0.55 28.44
CA ARG A 302 -19.44 0.50 28.30
C ARG A 302 -18.90 1.55 27.35
N ILE A 303 -19.48 1.68 26.13
CA ILE A 303 -19.10 2.73 25.18
C ILE A 303 -19.28 4.11 25.79
N SER A 304 -20.42 4.36 26.46
CA SER A 304 -20.69 5.66 27.11
C SER A 304 -19.64 5.97 28.19
N SER A 305 -19.28 4.97 29.00
CA SER A 305 -18.27 5.10 30.06
C SER A 305 -16.88 5.44 29.48
N VAL A 306 -16.36 4.64 28.54
CA VAL A 306 -15.01 4.86 28.01
C VAL A 306 -14.90 6.13 27.17
N VAL A 307 -15.95 6.50 26.41
CA VAL A 307 -16.02 7.77 25.66
C VAL A 307 -16.12 8.96 26.61
N GLY A 308 -16.89 8.84 27.71
CA GLY A 308 -16.97 9.86 28.75
C GLY A 308 -15.61 10.11 29.41
N ALA A 309 -14.94 9.05 29.86
CA ALA A 309 -13.59 9.10 30.44
C ALA A 309 -12.56 9.69 29.47
N ALA A 310 -12.65 9.36 28.17
CA ALA A 310 -11.78 9.94 27.15
C ALA A 310 -11.93 11.46 27.03
N ARG A 311 -13.17 11.96 27.11
CA ARG A 311 -13.44 13.40 27.01
C ARG A 311 -13.08 14.18 28.28
N SER A 312 -13.18 13.55 29.44
CA SER A 312 -12.77 14.15 30.74
C SER A 312 -11.29 13.93 31.07
N ASP A 313 -10.52 13.32 30.15
CA ASP A 313 -9.10 13.02 30.31
C ASP A 313 -8.79 12.11 31.53
N ASP A 314 -9.73 11.21 31.85
CA ASP A 314 -9.68 10.27 32.98
C ASP A 314 -9.49 8.82 32.53
N LEU A 315 -8.73 8.62 31.41
CA LEU A 315 -8.39 7.29 30.93
C LEU A 315 -7.10 6.77 31.56
N SER A 316 -7.13 5.52 31.98
CA SER A 316 -5.92 4.78 32.34
C SER A 316 -5.18 4.28 31.09
N ALA A 317 -3.91 3.90 31.23
CA ALA A 317 -3.16 3.25 30.14
C ALA A 317 -3.82 1.94 29.70
N ALA A 318 -4.48 1.22 30.59
CA ALA A 318 -5.22 0.00 30.28
C ALA A 318 -6.43 0.27 29.37
N ASP A 319 -7.10 1.41 29.55
CA ASP A 319 -8.25 1.80 28.74
C ASP A 319 -7.88 2.20 27.31
N LEU A 320 -6.58 2.42 27.04
CA LEU A 320 -6.05 2.84 25.73
C LEU A 320 -5.28 1.72 25.01
N SER A 321 -5.23 0.52 25.59
CA SER A 321 -4.40 -0.58 25.06
C SER A 321 -5.21 -1.84 24.78
N GLY A 322 -4.68 -2.70 23.89
CA GLY A 322 -5.22 -4.02 23.63
C GLY A 322 -6.45 -4.05 22.71
N ALA A 323 -6.76 -2.97 21.97
CA ALA A 323 -7.79 -3.02 20.94
C ALA A 323 -7.39 -3.98 19.83
N THR A 324 -8.31 -4.85 19.41
CA THR A 324 -8.10 -5.81 18.31
C THR A 324 -8.77 -5.36 17.01
N PHE A 325 -9.77 -4.49 17.13
CA PHE A 325 -10.50 -3.88 16.01
C PHE A 325 -10.98 -2.50 16.42
N THR A 326 -10.96 -1.54 15.50
CA THR A 326 -11.37 -0.16 15.80
C THR A 326 -12.62 0.23 15.03
N ILE A 327 -13.49 1.01 15.69
CA ILE A 327 -14.64 1.68 15.05
C ILE A 327 -14.43 3.19 15.13
N THR A 328 -14.52 3.87 14.00
CA THR A 328 -14.47 5.33 13.90
C THR A 328 -15.79 5.88 13.38
N ASN A 329 -16.34 6.88 14.07
CA ASN A 329 -17.60 7.52 13.67
C ASN A 329 -17.34 8.99 13.32
N TYR A 330 -17.10 9.23 12.04
CA TYR A 330 -16.97 10.59 11.47
C TYR A 330 -18.30 11.18 10.99
N GLY A 331 -19.38 10.41 11.09
CA GLY A 331 -20.73 10.86 10.75
C GLY A 331 -21.20 12.04 11.60
N SER A 332 -20.74 12.14 12.85
CA SER A 332 -20.99 13.30 13.73
C SER A 332 -20.38 14.60 13.18
N LEU A 333 -19.41 14.53 12.30
CA LEU A 333 -18.78 15.65 11.59
C LEU A 333 -19.41 15.92 10.23
N GLY A 334 -20.43 15.14 9.82
CA GLY A 334 -21.12 15.27 8.54
C GLY A 334 -20.48 14.55 7.37
N GLY A 335 -19.40 13.78 7.57
CA GLY A 335 -18.72 13.03 6.51
C GLY A 335 -19.56 11.89 5.96
N ARG A 336 -19.56 11.69 4.62
CA ARG A 336 -20.22 10.55 3.97
C ARG A 336 -19.31 9.34 3.92
N PHE A 337 -18.16 9.46 3.29
CA PHE A 337 -17.12 8.44 3.22
C PHE A 337 -15.79 9.03 3.69
N ALA A 338 -14.95 8.18 4.24
CA ALA A 338 -13.58 8.47 4.62
C ALA A 338 -12.72 7.22 4.34
N THR A 339 -11.42 7.38 4.37
CA THR A 339 -10.45 6.28 4.30
C THR A 339 -9.74 6.18 5.65
N PRO A 340 -10.33 5.51 6.66
CA PRO A 340 -9.71 5.41 7.97
C PRO A 340 -8.42 4.61 7.90
N ILE A 341 -7.41 5.06 8.65
CA ILE A 341 -6.13 4.35 8.77
C ILE A 341 -6.26 3.32 9.90
N ILE A 342 -5.86 2.09 9.62
CA ILE A 342 -5.85 1.00 10.58
C ILE A 342 -4.80 1.30 11.65
N PRO A 343 -5.15 1.26 12.95
CA PRO A 343 -4.15 1.44 14.00
C PRO A 343 -3.10 0.31 13.99
N PRO A 344 -1.83 0.59 14.34
CA PRO A 344 -0.82 -0.45 14.46
C PRO A 344 -1.26 -1.60 15.36
N GLY A 345 -0.96 -2.84 14.98
CA GLY A 345 -1.35 -4.05 15.71
C GLY A 345 -2.81 -4.49 15.50
N GLN A 346 -3.50 -3.97 14.48
CA GLN A 346 -4.84 -4.38 14.07
C GLN A 346 -4.87 -4.70 12.58
N GLY A 347 -5.79 -5.57 12.16
CA GLY A 347 -5.95 -5.94 10.75
C GLY A 347 -7.08 -5.19 10.05
N ALA A 348 -7.97 -4.50 10.78
CA ALA A 348 -9.07 -3.77 10.15
C ALA A 348 -9.66 -2.66 11.03
N ILE A 349 -10.40 -1.76 10.38
CA ILE A 349 -11.11 -0.62 10.99
C ILE A 349 -12.46 -0.40 10.30
N LEU A 350 -13.53 -0.20 11.08
CA LEU A 350 -14.86 0.14 10.57
C LEU A 350 -15.12 1.64 10.71
N GLY A 351 -15.46 2.28 9.60
CA GLY A 351 -15.86 3.69 9.55
C GLY A 351 -17.37 3.85 9.40
N LEU A 352 -17.97 4.74 10.18
CA LEU A 352 -19.39 5.11 10.11
C LEU A 352 -19.53 6.56 9.65
N GLY A 353 -20.25 6.77 8.54
CA GLY A 353 -20.58 8.09 8.01
C GLY A 353 -21.83 8.70 8.62
N ALA A 354 -22.18 9.88 8.13
CA ALA A 354 -23.38 10.59 8.57
C ALA A 354 -24.65 9.93 8.00
N VAL A 355 -25.57 9.59 8.89
CA VAL A 355 -26.94 9.23 8.47
C VAL A 355 -27.62 10.46 7.87
N ALA A 356 -28.08 10.35 6.64
CA ALA A 356 -28.78 11.41 5.95
C ALA A 356 -29.77 10.83 4.93
N GLU A 357 -30.84 11.58 4.63
CA GLU A 357 -31.72 11.22 3.53
C GLU A 357 -31.01 11.32 2.19
N ARG A 358 -31.06 10.24 1.41
CA ARG A 358 -30.47 10.17 0.07
C ARG A 358 -31.42 9.47 -0.91
N PRO A 359 -31.33 9.81 -2.20
CA PRO A 359 -32.08 9.11 -3.22
C PRO A 359 -31.58 7.70 -3.38
N VAL A 360 -32.46 6.71 -3.21
CA VAL A 360 -32.19 5.27 -3.47
C VAL A 360 -33.23 4.73 -4.44
N ALA A 361 -32.84 3.79 -5.29
CA ALA A 361 -33.76 3.11 -6.20
C ALA A 361 -34.36 1.88 -5.49
N ILE A 362 -35.68 1.87 -5.32
CA ILE A 362 -36.44 0.76 -4.76
C ILE A 362 -37.55 0.41 -5.75
N ASP A 363 -37.60 -0.84 -6.19
CA ASP A 363 -38.59 -1.33 -7.16
C ASP A 363 -38.69 -0.49 -8.45
N GLY A 364 -37.57 0.10 -8.87
CA GLY A 364 -37.48 0.94 -10.07
C GLY A 364 -37.86 2.42 -9.85
N GLU A 365 -38.27 2.81 -8.67
CA GLU A 365 -38.59 4.19 -8.28
C GLU A 365 -37.46 4.81 -7.43
N VAL A 366 -37.22 6.11 -7.61
CA VAL A 366 -36.28 6.85 -6.77
C VAL A 366 -37.02 7.42 -5.56
N VAL A 367 -36.66 6.97 -4.38
CA VAL A 367 -37.25 7.41 -3.12
C VAL A 367 -36.17 7.97 -2.20
N ALA A 368 -36.53 8.94 -1.33
CA ALA A 368 -35.65 9.41 -0.28
C ALA A 368 -35.67 8.40 0.89
N ARG A 369 -34.46 7.96 1.32
CA ARG A 369 -34.28 7.06 2.46
C ARG A 369 -33.13 7.56 3.33
N PRO A 370 -33.23 7.44 4.66
CA PRO A 370 -32.07 7.63 5.51
C PRO A 370 -31.07 6.52 5.22
N THR A 371 -29.87 6.87 4.79
CA THR A 371 -28.80 5.92 4.53
C THR A 371 -27.63 6.17 5.47
N LEU A 372 -26.98 5.11 5.91
CA LEU A 372 -25.76 5.09 6.71
C LEU A 372 -24.61 4.62 5.86
N PRO A 373 -23.66 5.48 5.49
CA PRO A 373 -22.43 5.06 4.85
C PRO A 373 -21.56 4.26 5.82
N ILE A 374 -21.04 3.13 5.38
CA ILE A 374 -20.07 2.31 6.10
C ILE A 374 -18.85 2.07 5.24
N VAL A 375 -17.69 2.05 5.87
CA VAL A 375 -16.40 1.78 5.24
C VAL A 375 -15.65 0.77 6.08
N LEU A 376 -15.18 -0.30 5.46
CA LEU A 376 -14.20 -1.19 6.06
C LEU A 376 -12.84 -0.90 5.45
N GLY A 377 -11.87 -0.50 6.28
CA GLY A 377 -10.45 -0.53 5.95
C GLY A 377 -9.88 -1.86 6.40
N ALA A 378 -9.12 -2.54 5.55
CA ALA A 378 -8.54 -3.84 5.84
C ALA A 378 -7.08 -3.93 5.40
N ASP A 379 -6.27 -4.69 6.13
CA ASP A 379 -4.89 -5.03 5.80
C ASP A 379 -4.89 -6.12 4.73
N HIS A 380 -4.48 -5.77 3.50
CA HIS A 380 -4.51 -6.69 2.37
C HIS A 380 -3.47 -7.82 2.43
N ARG A 381 -2.59 -7.80 3.43
CA ARG A 381 -1.72 -8.95 3.73
C ARG A 381 -2.48 -10.12 4.37
N LEU A 382 -3.63 -9.84 5.01
CA LEU A 382 -4.43 -10.80 5.78
C LEU A 382 -5.83 -10.99 5.24
N ILE A 383 -6.42 -9.93 4.67
CA ILE A 383 -7.82 -9.83 4.34
C ILE A 383 -7.95 -9.51 2.86
N ASP A 384 -8.30 -10.52 2.08
CA ASP A 384 -8.61 -10.36 0.67
C ASP A 384 -9.95 -9.66 0.44
N GLY A 385 -10.17 -9.19 -0.79
CA GLY A 385 -11.35 -8.41 -1.13
C GLY A 385 -12.69 -9.14 -0.90
N ASP A 386 -12.74 -10.44 -1.12
CA ASP A 386 -13.91 -11.28 -0.88
C ASP A 386 -14.24 -11.41 0.62
N LEU A 387 -13.23 -11.61 1.46
CA LEU A 387 -13.38 -11.66 2.91
C LEU A 387 -13.78 -10.29 3.47
N ALA A 388 -13.13 -9.21 3.00
CA ALA A 388 -13.45 -7.84 3.39
C ALA A 388 -14.92 -7.51 3.06
N GLU A 389 -15.38 -7.86 1.85
CA GLU A 389 -16.73 -7.61 1.40
C GLU A 389 -17.74 -8.47 2.15
N ALA A 390 -17.46 -9.76 2.39
CA ALA A 390 -18.34 -10.65 3.17
C ALA A 390 -18.52 -10.17 4.61
N PHE A 391 -17.45 -9.69 5.25
CA PHE A 391 -17.51 -9.08 6.58
C PHE A 391 -18.33 -7.80 6.57
N ARG A 392 -18.02 -6.85 5.65
CA ARG A 392 -18.75 -5.60 5.52
C ARG A 392 -20.25 -5.84 5.29
N GLN A 393 -20.58 -6.79 4.39
CA GLN A 393 -21.97 -7.13 4.12
C GLN A 393 -22.68 -7.71 5.35
N ALA A 394 -22.02 -8.57 6.14
CA ALA A 394 -22.59 -9.08 7.38
C ALA A 394 -22.90 -7.97 8.39
N VAL A 395 -22.03 -6.97 8.50
CA VAL A 395 -22.29 -5.77 9.31
C VAL A 395 -23.46 -4.96 8.73
N ALA A 396 -23.49 -4.77 7.41
CA ALA A 396 -24.56 -4.05 6.72
C ALA A 396 -25.93 -4.71 6.94
N ASP A 397 -26.01 -6.02 6.81
CA ASP A 397 -27.24 -6.80 7.01
C ASP A 397 -27.78 -6.64 8.45
N ASP A 398 -26.90 -6.74 9.45
CA ASP A 398 -27.27 -6.54 10.86
C ASP A 398 -27.69 -5.08 11.16
N LEU A 399 -27.14 -4.09 10.44
CA LEU A 399 -27.56 -2.69 10.55
C LEU A 399 -28.87 -2.41 9.82
N ALA A 400 -29.10 -3.05 8.67
CA ALA A 400 -30.36 -2.93 7.94
C ALA A 400 -31.53 -3.58 8.68
N GLU A 401 -31.27 -4.69 9.41
CA GLU A 401 -32.27 -5.45 10.18
C GLU A 401 -31.83 -5.68 11.64
N PRO A 402 -31.73 -4.63 12.49
CA PRO A 402 -31.08 -4.71 13.81
C PRO A 402 -31.83 -5.57 14.84
N LEU A 403 -33.05 -6.00 14.57
CA LEU A 403 -33.78 -6.94 15.45
C LEU A 403 -33.01 -8.26 15.61
N HIS A 404 -32.23 -8.68 14.61
CA HIS A 404 -31.38 -9.86 14.69
C HIS A 404 -30.37 -9.79 15.85
N LEU A 405 -29.95 -8.58 16.24
CA LEU A 405 -29.00 -8.37 17.34
C LEU A 405 -29.57 -8.65 18.73
N LEU A 406 -30.91 -8.73 18.84
CA LEU A 406 -31.61 -9.10 20.09
C LEU A 406 -31.93 -10.60 20.16
N ILE A 407 -31.98 -11.29 19.05
CA ILE A 407 -32.47 -12.68 18.91
C ILE A 407 -31.26 -13.61 18.75
N GLY A 408 -30.53 -13.86 19.79
CA GLY A 408 -29.54 -14.92 19.85
C GLY A 408 -28.11 -14.49 19.64
N ARG A 409 -27.36 -15.02 20.53
CA ARG A 409 -25.88 -15.12 20.45
C ARG A 409 -25.49 -16.44 19.83
#